data_079a9d4559a638685331a2649d5949c6
#
_entry.id   079a9d4559a638685331a2649d5949c6
#
_cell.length_a   1.000
_cell.length_b   1.000
_cell.length_c   1.000
_cell.angle_alpha   90.00
_cell.angle_beta   90.00
_cell.angle_gamma   90.00
#
_symmetry.space_group_name_H-M   'P 1'
#
loop_
_entity.id
_entity.type
_entity.pdbx_description
1 polymer ?
#
loop_
_entity_poly.entity_id
_entity_poly.type
_entity_poly.pdbx_seq_one_letter_code
_entity_poly.pdbx_strand_id
1 'polypeptide(L)'
;MVQYLGLNIVSVAARKGSKNLSKFVDKYNVRSSYDSWSNMIKNENLDAIIIALAGIKRLKIKKSAEILKSDEFMPAAGQGIIVVQSLKKNKIINKILSNLEITNVRHQATAERATLKILEGNCNSSIATLSSIENNTLTLSARIYSAHGKYMIEASNDGPISQSIKIGENVGKQLIKKGAQKILESCS
;
A
#
# COMPACT_ATOMS: atom_id res chain seq x y z
N MET A 1 17.48 4.88 -12.65
CA MET A 1 16.11 5.26 -13.11
C MET A 1 15.16 4.17 -12.66
N VAL A 2 14.05 4.54 -12.09
CA VAL A 2 13.01 3.61 -11.61
C VAL A 2 11.80 3.74 -12.54
N GLN A 3 11.27 2.62 -13.01
CA GLN A 3 10.10 2.56 -13.88
C GLN A 3 8.95 1.89 -13.11
N TYR A 4 7.74 2.39 -13.28
CA TYR A 4 6.55 1.93 -12.57
C TYR A 4 5.63 1.19 -13.54
N LEU A 5 5.33 -0.06 -13.22
CA LEU A 5 4.34 -0.88 -13.94
C LEU A 5 3.09 -1.01 -13.07
N GLY A 6 1.98 -0.50 -13.56
CA GLY A 6 0.70 -0.60 -12.85
C GLY A 6 0.14 -2.00 -12.95
N LEU A 7 -0.12 -2.59 -11.80
CA LEU A 7 -0.96 -3.77 -11.68
C LEU A 7 -2.14 -3.39 -10.79
N ASN A 8 -3.36 -3.64 -11.26
CA ASN A 8 -4.55 -3.56 -10.41
C ASN A 8 -4.44 -4.68 -9.37
N ILE A 9 -3.78 -4.39 -8.28
CA ILE A 9 -3.59 -5.31 -7.17
C ILE A 9 -4.33 -4.71 -6.01
N VAL A 10 -5.43 -5.35 -5.61
CA VAL A 10 -5.90 -5.24 -4.24
C VAL A 10 -5.05 -6.20 -3.43
N SER A 11 -3.89 -5.75 -3.03
CA SER A 11 -3.01 -6.44 -2.12
C SER A 11 -3.29 -5.90 -0.74
N VAL A 12 -3.95 -6.67 0.08
CA VAL A 12 -4.14 -6.32 1.48
C VAL A 12 -2.91 -6.78 2.23
N ALA A 13 -1.91 -5.93 2.28
CA ALA A 13 -0.96 -5.99 3.37
C ALA A 13 -1.50 -5.11 4.49
N ALA A 14 -2.52 -5.57 5.17
CA ALA A 14 -2.89 -4.96 6.42
C ALA A 14 -1.84 -5.42 7.45
N ARG A 15 -1.02 -4.49 7.90
CA ARG A 15 -0.12 -4.72 9.03
C ARG A 15 -0.92 -4.77 10.34
N LYS A 16 -0.34 -5.42 11.37
CA LYS A 16 -0.71 -5.22 12.76
C LYS A 16 -1.06 -3.75 12.99
N GLY A 17 -2.31 -3.44 13.35
CA GLY A 17 -2.74 -2.07 13.59
C GLY A 17 -3.88 -1.55 12.72
N SER A 18 -4.24 -2.20 11.62
CA SER A 18 -5.52 -1.90 10.97
C SER A 18 -6.67 -2.31 11.92
N LYS A 19 -7.47 -1.34 12.35
CA LYS A 19 -8.58 -1.58 13.30
C LYS A 19 -9.54 -2.67 12.82
N ASN A 20 -9.78 -2.75 11.52
CA ASN A 20 -10.65 -3.77 10.93
C ASN A 20 -9.94 -5.12 10.82
N LEU A 21 -8.65 -5.10 10.44
CA LEU A 21 -7.86 -6.32 10.39
C LEU A 21 -7.61 -6.90 11.78
N SER A 22 -7.34 -6.07 12.78
CA SER A 22 -7.17 -6.50 14.17
C SER A 22 -8.41 -7.26 14.64
N LYS A 23 -9.60 -6.69 14.45
CA LYS A 23 -10.86 -7.39 14.78
C LYS A 23 -11.04 -8.71 14.04
N PHE A 24 -10.61 -8.76 12.77
CA PHE A 24 -10.70 -9.96 11.95
C PHE A 24 -9.67 -11.00 12.38
N VAL A 25 -8.42 -10.58 12.62
CA VAL A 25 -7.32 -11.45 13.09
C VAL A 25 -7.59 -11.99 14.49
N ASP A 26 -8.15 -11.18 15.39
CA ASP A 26 -8.48 -11.60 16.75
C ASP A 26 -9.63 -12.64 16.77
N LYS A 27 -10.52 -12.59 15.77
CA LYS A 27 -11.63 -13.52 15.63
C LYS A 27 -11.26 -14.81 14.91
N TYR A 28 -10.32 -14.73 13.95
CA TYR A 28 -9.92 -15.83 13.09
C TYR A 28 -8.41 -16.00 13.11
N ASN A 29 -7.93 -17.24 13.01
CA ASN A 29 -6.51 -17.51 12.88
C ASN A 29 -6.05 -17.19 11.44
N VAL A 30 -5.62 -15.94 11.22
CA VAL A 30 -5.29 -15.40 9.89
C VAL A 30 -3.81 -15.06 9.79
N ARG A 31 -3.16 -15.48 8.73
CA ARG A 31 -1.79 -15.08 8.36
C ARG A 31 -1.74 -14.37 7.02
N SER A 32 -0.76 -13.48 6.88
CA SER A 32 -0.37 -12.84 5.63
C SER A 32 1.00 -13.41 5.21
N SER A 33 1.07 -14.15 4.10
CA SER A 33 2.30 -14.76 3.62
C SER A 33 2.29 -14.98 2.12
N TYR A 34 3.50 -14.98 1.53
CA TYR A 34 3.73 -15.31 0.12
C TYR A 34 4.07 -16.79 -0.11
N ASP A 35 4.43 -17.51 0.94
CA ASP A 35 4.87 -18.90 0.81
C ASP A 35 3.69 -19.86 0.74
N SER A 36 3.80 -20.83 -0.14
CA SER A 36 2.90 -21.97 -0.43
C SER A 36 1.55 -21.99 0.33
N TRP A 37 0.71 -21.00 0.07
CA TRP A 37 -0.59 -20.73 0.69
C TRP A 37 -1.51 -21.98 0.84
N SER A 38 -1.47 -22.91 -0.12
CA SER A 38 -2.29 -24.14 -0.04
C SER A 38 -1.82 -25.10 1.04
N ASN A 39 -0.52 -25.10 1.34
CA ASN A 39 0.06 -25.91 2.40
C ASN A 39 -0.14 -25.26 3.78
N MET A 40 -0.13 -23.94 3.86
CA MET A 40 -0.34 -23.23 5.11
C MET A 40 -1.73 -23.45 5.71
N ILE A 41 -2.79 -23.35 4.89
CA ILE A 41 -4.16 -23.59 5.36
C ILE A 41 -4.30 -25.00 5.92
N LYS A 42 -3.68 -25.99 5.25
CA LYS A 42 -3.80 -27.40 5.65
C LYS A 42 -2.92 -27.76 6.85
N ASN A 43 -1.68 -27.25 6.89
CA ASN A 43 -0.66 -27.69 7.83
C ASN A 43 -0.64 -26.87 9.13
N GLU A 44 -1.11 -25.61 9.08
CA GLU A 44 -1.04 -24.69 10.22
C GLU A 44 -2.40 -24.43 10.90
N ASN A 45 -3.45 -25.16 10.50
CA ASN A 45 -4.80 -25.03 11.05
C ASN A 45 -5.31 -23.57 11.03
N LEU A 46 -5.12 -22.90 9.89
CA LEU A 46 -5.55 -21.52 9.67
C LEU A 46 -6.98 -21.47 9.14
N ASP A 47 -7.80 -20.57 9.65
CA ASP A 47 -9.13 -20.31 9.14
C ASP A 47 -9.10 -19.60 7.79
N ALA A 48 -8.16 -18.66 7.60
CA ALA A 48 -8.01 -17.89 6.38
C ALA A 48 -6.60 -17.36 6.19
N ILE A 49 -6.29 -16.97 4.97
CA ILE A 49 -5.06 -16.24 4.62
C ILE A 49 -5.41 -15.00 3.79
N ILE A 50 -4.59 -13.97 3.91
CA ILE A 50 -4.70 -12.77 3.09
C ILE A 50 -3.62 -12.81 2.02
N ILE A 51 -4.03 -12.82 0.76
CA ILE A 51 -3.14 -12.91 -0.39
C ILE A 51 -3.47 -11.87 -1.45
N ALA A 52 -2.50 -11.55 -2.30
CA ALA A 52 -2.71 -10.62 -3.40
C ALA A 52 -3.68 -11.20 -4.44
N LEU A 53 -4.77 -10.49 -4.73
CA LEU A 53 -5.76 -10.89 -5.74
C LEU A 53 -5.11 -11.11 -7.11
N ALA A 54 -4.08 -10.33 -7.46
CA ALA A 54 -3.33 -10.51 -8.69
C ALA A 54 -2.64 -11.87 -8.77
N GLY A 55 -2.14 -12.40 -7.65
CA GLY A 55 -1.57 -13.75 -7.58
C GLY A 55 -2.62 -14.81 -7.88
N ILE A 56 -3.80 -14.71 -7.26
CA ILE A 56 -4.93 -15.63 -7.50
C ILE A 56 -5.32 -15.62 -8.98
N LYS A 57 -5.51 -14.42 -9.57
CA LYS A 57 -5.89 -14.25 -10.97
C LYS A 57 -4.82 -14.80 -11.92
N ARG A 58 -3.55 -14.52 -11.68
CA ARG A 58 -2.42 -14.98 -12.51
C ARG A 58 -2.27 -16.49 -12.48
N LEU A 59 -2.43 -17.10 -11.32
CA LEU A 59 -2.35 -18.55 -11.13
C LEU A 59 -3.65 -19.25 -11.51
N LYS A 60 -4.68 -18.52 -11.95
CA LYS A 60 -6.00 -19.06 -12.33
C LYS A 60 -6.62 -19.96 -11.25
N ILE A 61 -6.45 -19.59 -10.00
CA ILE A 61 -6.93 -20.36 -8.86
C ILE A 61 -8.46 -20.22 -8.78
N LYS A 62 -9.15 -21.36 -8.92
CA LYS A 62 -10.62 -21.46 -8.87
C LYS A 62 -11.09 -21.72 -7.43
N LYS A 63 -10.66 -20.94 -6.45
CA LYS A 63 -11.16 -21.03 -5.07
C LYS A 63 -11.97 -19.79 -4.74
N SER A 64 -12.99 -19.92 -3.90
CA SER A 64 -13.73 -18.79 -3.38
C SER A 64 -12.77 -17.90 -2.59
N ALA A 65 -12.75 -16.62 -2.89
CA ALA A 65 -11.99 -15.62 -2.16
C ALA A 65 -12.88 -14.40 -2.00
N GLU A 66 -12.91 -13.85 -0.81
CA GLU A 66 -13.53 -12.57 -0.54
C GLU A 66 -12.56 -11.45 -0.92
N ILE A 67 -13.04 -10.49 -1.70
CA ILE A 67 -12.22 -9.33 -2.09
C ILE A 67 -12.43 -8.26 -1.03
N LEU A 68 -11.37 -7.99 -0.27
CA LEU A 68 -11.37 -6.93 0.71
C LEU A 68 -11.37 -5.57 0.00
N LYS A 69 -12.29 -4.68 0.40
CA LYS A 69 -12.38 -3.34 -0.17
C LYS A 69 -11.24 -2.46 0.34
N SER A 70 -10.66 -1.65 -0.54
CA SER A 70 -9.51 -0.80 -0.22
C SER A 70 -9.82 0.34 0.75
N ASP A 71 -11.07 0.75 0.87
CA ASP A 71 -11.53 1.72 1.86
C ASP A 71 -11.59 1.13 3.28
N GLU A 72 -11.89 -0.16 3.40
CA GLU A 72 -11.86 -0.89 4.67
C GLU A 72 -10.44 -1.35 5.03
N PHE A 73 -9.71 -1.85 4.03
CA PHE A 73 -8.36 -2.40 4.15
C PHE A 73 -7.38 -1.61 3.28
N MET A 74 -7.06 -0.39 3.71
CA MET A 74 -6.13 0.47 2.98
C MET A 74 -4.73 -0.18 2.94
N PRO A 75 -4.12 -0.31 1.74
CA PRO A 75 -2.81 -0.97 1.58
C PRO A 75 -1.66 -0.12 2.12
N ALA A 76 -0.49 -0.75 2.31
CA ALA A 76 0.75 -0.03 2.57
C ALA A 76 1.16 0.78 1.33
N ALA A 77 1.88 1.87 1.53
CA ALA A 77 2.34 2.74 0.45
C ALA A 77 3.16 1.96 -0.60
N GLY A 78 2.83 2.15 -1.86
CA GLY A 78 3.44 1.46 -2.99
C GLY A 78 3.05 -0.01 -3.11
N GLN A 79 2.12 -0.50 -2.29
CA GLN A 79 1.67 -1.90 -2.36
C GLN A 79 1.02 -2.19 -3.70
N GLY A 80 1.50 -3.24 -4.37
CA GLY A 80 1.00 -3.63 -5.69
C GLY A 80 1.65 -2.89 -6.87
N ILE A 81 2.54 -1.97 -6.62
CA ILE A 81 3.32 -1.30 -7.66
C ILE A 81 4.58 -2.14 -7.94
N ILE A 82 4.73 -2.58 -9.20
CA ILE A 82 5.96 -3.23 -9.65
C ILE A 82 6.95 -2.16 -10.09
N VAL A 83 8.17 -2.26 -9.59
CA VAL A 83 9.26 -1.33 -9.89
C VAL A 83 10.43 -2.08 -10.50
N VAL A 84 10.94 -1.59 -11.62
CA VAL A 84 12.17 -2.09 -12.22
C VAL A 84 13.27 -1.05 -12.03
N GLN A 85 14.36 -1.45 -11.40
CA GLN A 85 15.51 -0.60 -11.14
C GLN A 85 16.64 -0.89 -12.14
N SER A 86 17.25 0.16 -12.66
CA SER A 86 18.39 0.06 -13.56
C SER A 86 19.46 1.12 -13.23
N LEU A 87 20.66 0.89 -13.68
CA LEU A 87 21.73 1.89 -13.54
C LEU A 87 21.42 3.14 -14.37
N LYS A 88 21.53 4.32 -13.78
CA LYS A 88 21.25 5.61 -14.43
C LYS A 88 22.10 5.81 -15.71
N LYS A 89 23.34 5.30 -15.75
CA LYS A 89 24.25 5.38 -16.89
C LYS A 89 23.90 4.42 -18.04
N ASN A 90 23.08 3.40 -17.81
CA ASN A 90 22.69 2.44 -18.85
C ASN A 90 21.55 2.98 -19.73
N LYS A 91 21.92 3.80 -20.73
CA LYS A 91 20.98 4.48 -21.61
C LYS A 91 20.09 3.51 -22.41
N ILE A 92 20.65 2.36 -22.83
CA ILE A 92 19.93 1.37 -23.63
C ILE A 92 18.80 0.78 -22.81
N ILE A 93 19.10 0.23 -21.64
CA ILE A 93 18.08 -0.35 -20.75
C ILE A 93 17.07 0.70 -20.30
N ASN A 94 17.53 1.91 -19.98
CA ASN A 94 16.63 2.99 -19.57
C ASN A 94 15.63 3.36 -20.66
N LYS A 95 16.03 3.33 -21.94
CA LYS A 95 15.14 3.56 -23.08
C LYS A 95 14.11 2.45 -23.23
N ILE A 96 14.48 1.18 -23.02
CA ILE A 96 13.55 0.05 -23.05
C ILE A 96 12.54 0.18 -21.91
N LEU A 97 13.02 0.43 -20.69
CA LEU A 97 12.18 0.54 -19.51
C LEU A 97 11.22 1.73 -19.56
N SER A 98 11.59 2.83 -20.20
CA SER A 98 10.70 4.00 -20.35
C SER A 98 9.42 3.67 -21.13
N ASN A 99 9.46 2.68 -22.03
CA ASN A 99 8.28 2.24 -22.78
C ASN A 99 7.32 1.39 -21.94
N LEU A 100 7.78 0.88 -20.80
CA LEU A 100 6.97 0.08 -19.87
C LEU A 100 6.35 0.93 -18.77
N GLU A 101 6.74 2.20 -18.67
CA GLU A 101 6.26 3.07 -17.62
C GLU A 101 4.81 3.48 -17.84
N ILE A 102 3.99 3.35 -16.79
CA ILE A 102 2.63 3.86 -16.75
C ILE A 102 2.64 5.16 -15.94
N THR A 103 2.48 6.28 -16.63
CA THR A 103 2.60 7.63 -16.05
C THR A 103 1.70 7.83 -14.83
N ASN A 104 0.44 7.41 -14.89
CA ASN A 104 -0.48 7.52 -13.75
C ASN A 104 0.03 6.78 -12.51
N VAL A 105 0.58 5.56 -12.70
CA VAL A 105 1.15 4.79 -11.59
C VAL A 105 2.39 5.47 -11.00
N ARG A 106 3.21 6.12 -11.84
CA ARG A 106 4.33 6.93 -11.36
C ARG A 106 3.84 8.07 -10.46
N HIS A 107 2.80 8.80 -10.88
CA HIS A 107 2.23 9.90 -10.09
C HIS A 107 1.67 9.42 -8.76
N GLN A 108 0.93 8.30 -8.75
CA GLN A 108 0.42 7.66 -7.54
C GLN A 108 1.57 7.28 -6.60
N ALA A 109 2.55 6.53 -7.08
CA ALA A 109 3.71 6.13 -6.30
C ALA A 109 4.49 7.34 -5.74
N THR A 110 4.61 8.40 -6.54
CA THR A 110 5.30 9.62 -6.12
C THR A 110 4.59 10.31 -4.97
N ALA A 111 3.27 10.43 -5.04
CA ALA A 111 2.46 11.03 -3.98
C ALA A 111 2.50 10.20 -2.68
N GLU A 112 2.31 8.88 -2.78
CA GLU A 112 2.37 7.98 -1.62
C GLU A 112 3.73 8.02 -0.93
N ARG A 113 4.82 7.98 -1.71
CA ARG A 113 6.18 8.08 -1.16
C ARG A 113 6.51 9.43 -0.56
N ALA A 114 5.96 10.53 -1.10
CA ALA A 114 6.11 11.85 -0.52
C ALA A 114 5.48 11.92 0.87
N THR A 115 4.31 11.29 1.06
CA THR A 115 3.69 11.16 2.38
C THR A 115 4.58 10.40 3.35
N LEU A 116 5.12 9.22 2.94
CA LEU A 116 6.03 8.45 3.79
C LEU A 116 7.28 9.24 4.17
N LYS A 117 7.84 10.02 3.24
CA LYS A 117 9.02 10.85 3.49
C LYS A 117 8.76 11.90 4.57
N ILE A 118 7.60 12.55 4.55
CA ILE A 118 7.21 13.56 5.57
C ILE A 118 6.99 12.92 6.94
N LEU A 119 6.47 11.69 6.96
CA LEU A 119 6.20 10.95 8.19
C LEU A 119 7.43 10.20 8.72
N GLU A 120 8.56 10.25 8.01
CA GLU A 120 9.77 9.46 8.29
C GLU A 120 9.46 7.95 8.45
N GLY A 121 8.44 7.51 7.70
CA GLY A 121 7.93 6.13 7.78
C GLY A 121 8.93 5.10 7.26
N ASN A 122 9.06 4.01 7.98
CA ASN A 122 9.87 2.85 7.63
C ASN A 122 9.01 1.59 7.48
N CYS A 123 9.66 0.44 7.27
CA CYS A 123 8.96 -0.84 7.10
C CYS A 123 8.14 -1.29 8.32
N ASN A 124 8.41 -0.76 9.50
CA ASN A 124 7.70 -1.10 10.75
C ASN A 124 6.57 -0.11 11.05
N SER A 125 6.49 0.99 10.32
CA SER A 125 5.46 2.01 10.52
C SER A 125 4.10 1.52 10.03
N SER A 126 3.07 1.66 10.86
CA SER A 126 1.69 1.29 10.53
C SER A 126 1.01 2.36 9.67
N ILE A 127 1.60 2.67 8.51
CA ILE A 127 1.13 3.69 7.57
C ILE A 127 0.51 2.99 6.36
N ALA A 128 -0.72 3.33 6.05
CA ALA A 128 -1.43 2.89 4.86
C ALA A 128 -1.72 4.09 3.95
N THR A 129 -1.68 3.88 2.64
CA THR A 129 -1.99 4.91 1.64
C THR A 129 -2.83 4.32 0.52
N LEU A 130 -3.70 5.14 -0.03
CA LEU A 130 -4.50 4.81 -1.21
C LEU A 130 -4.56 6.02 -2.10
N SER A 131 -4.14 5.86 -3.35
CA SER A 131 -4.22 6.91 -4.36
C SER A 131 -5.06 6.48 -5.55
N SER A 132 -5.81 7.41 -6.13
CA SER A 132 -6.55 7.25 -7.38
C SER A 132 -6.32 8.45 -8.30
N ILE A 133 -6.49 8.25 -9.58
CA ILE A 133 -6.43 9.31 -10.58
C ILE A 133 -7.67 9.23 -11.46
N GLU A 134 -8.44 10.31 -11.45
CA GLU A 134 -9.60 10.49 -12.29
C GLU A 134 -9.57 11.89 -12.93
N ASN A 135 -9.84 12.00 -14.22
CA ASN A 135 -9.89 13.27 -14.95
C ASN A 135 -8.69 14.20 -14.66
N ASN A 136 -7.47 13.64 -14.69
CA ASN A 136 -6.21 14.36 -14.42
C ASN A 136 -6.08 14.92 -12.98
N THR A 137 -6.95 14.49 -12.07
CA THR A 137 -6.92 14.80 -10.65
C THR A 137 -6.43 13.57 -9.88
N LEU A 138 -5.38 13.74 -9.09
CA LEU A 138 -4.89 12.73 -8.16
C LEU A 138 -5.49 12.97 -6.78
N THR A 139 -6.15 11.97 -6.24
CA THR A 139 -6.63 11.94 -4.86
C THR A 139 -5.76 10.97 -4.06
N LEU A 140 -5.25 11.40 -2.91
CA LEU A 140 -4.47 10.58 -1.99
C LEU A 140 -5.09 10.62 -0.61
N SER A 141 -5.34 9.44 -0.06
CA SER A 141 -5.71 9.24 1.34
C SER A 141 -4.64 8.44 2.06
N ALA A 142 -4.38 8.76 3.32
CA ALA A 142 -3.45 8.02 4.15
C ALA A 142 -3.97 7.84 5.57
N ARG A 143 -3.70 6.68 6.16
CA ARG A 143 -4.07 6.30 7.52
C ARG A 143 -2.86 5.87 8.31
N ILE A 144 -2.83 6.23 9.58
CA ILE A 144 -1.85 5.74 10.55
C ILE A 144 -2.62 5.04 11.67
N TYR A 145 -2.13 3.87 12.03
CA TYR A 145 -2.73 3.04 13.07
C TYR A 145 -1.77 2.85 14.24
N SER A 146 -2.29 2.85 15.48
CA SER A 146 -1.51 2.42 16.63
C SER A 146 -1.24 0.91 16.59
N ALA A 147 -0.23 0.43 17.34
CA ALA A 147 0.22 -0.96 17.33
C ALA A 147 -0.90 -1.99 17.53
N HIS A 148 -1.91 -1.65 18.32
CA HIS A 148 -3.05 -2.53 18.58
C HIS A 148 -4.32 -2.12 17.83
N GLY A 149 -4.23 -1.24 16.82
CA GLY A 149 -5.37 -0.77 16.04
C GLY A 149 -6.42 0.03 16.82
N LYS A 150 -6.10 0.41 18.07
CA LYS A 150 -7.03 1.14 18.96
C LYS A 150 -7.28 2.57 18.50
N TYR A 151 -6.24 3.21 17.98
CA TYR A 151 -6.30 4.57 17.47
C TYR A 151 -5.95 4.59 15.99
N MET A 152 -6.65 5.42 15.26
CA MET A 152 -6.42 5.66 13.84
C MET A 152 -6.62 7.14 13.53
N ILE A 153 -5.70 7.70 12.77
CA ILE A 153 -5.85 9.03 12.18
C ILE A 153 -5.79 8.91 10.67
N GLU A 154 -6.52 9.77 10.00
CA GLU A 154 -6.63 9.81 8.54
C GLU A 154 -6.50 11.25 8.04
N ALA A 155 -5.88 11.38 6.86
CA ALA A 155 -5.86 12.62 6.11
C ALA A 155 -5.95 12.32 4.61
N SER A 156 -6.49 13.27 3.85
CA SER A 156 -6.58 13.18 2.39
C SER A 156 -6.32 14.55 1.76
N ASN A 157 -5.83 14.52 0.52
CA ASN A 157 -5.66 15.70 -0.30
C ASN A 157 -5.80 15.30 -1.77
N ASP A 158 -6.28 16.21 -2.59
CA ASP A 158 -6.39 16.04 -4.02
C ASP A 158 -5.83 17.24 -4.79
N GLY A 159 -5.64 17.07 -6.08
CA GLY A 159 -5.17 18.11 -6.97
C GLY A 159 -4.64 17.57 -8.30
N PRO A 160 -4.14 18.45 -9.16
CA PRO A 160 -3.61 18.06 -10.46
C PRO A 160 -2.45 17.03 -10.32
N ILE A 161 -2.40 16.04 -11.20
CA ILE A 161 -1.35 15.00 -11.19
C ILE A 161 0.06 15.57 -11.25
N SER A 162 0.25 16.75 -11.87
CA SER A 162 1.54 17.45 -11.90
C SER A 162 2.04 17.87 -10.52
N GLN A 163 1.17 17.90 -9.51
CA GLN A 163 1.48 18.26 -8.12
C GLN A 163 1.58 17.04 -7.19
N SER A 164 1.79 15.84 -7.72
CA SER A 164 1.81 14.58 -6.94
C SER A 164 2.67 14.68 -5.68
N ILE A 165 3.88 15.27 -5.75
CA ILE A 165 4.76 15.45 -4.59
C ILE A 165 4.07 16.33 -3.55
N LYS A 166 3.55 17.49 -3.96
CA LYS A 166 2.90 18.45 -3.05
C LYS A 166 1.66 17.88 -2.38
N ILE A 167 0.88 17.09 -3.12
CA ILE A 167 -0.30 16.37 -2.60
C ILE A 167 0.14 15.44 -1.48
N GLY A 168 1.16 14.61 -1.72
CA GLY A 168 1.69 13.69 -0.70
C GLY A 168 2.27 14.40 0.51
N GLU A 169 3.03 15.47 0.31
CA GLU A 169 3.56 16.28 1.42
C GLU A 169 2.46 16.91 2.26
N ASN A 170 1.39 17.41 1.63
CA ASN A 170 0.25 17.99 2.33
C ASN A 170 -0.46 16.96 3.21
N VAL A 171 -0.67 15.73 2.70
CA VAL A 171 -1.25 14.62 3.48
C VAL A 171 -0.35 14.29 4.67
N GLY A 172 0.96 14.16 4.47
CA GLY A 172 1.90 13.91 5.55
C GLY A 172 1.87 14.99 6.63
N LYS A 173 1.89 16.28 6.23
CA LYS A 173 1.80 17.42 7.14
C LYS A 173 0.48 17.45 7.93
N GLN A 174 -0.64 17.11 7.28
CA GLN A 174 -1.94 17.01 7.96
C GLN A 174 -1.93 15.91 9.02
N LEU A 175 -1.34 14.75 8.71
CA LEU A 175 -1.21 13.64 9.67
C LEU A 175 -0.32 14.02 10.85
N ILE A 176 0.80 14.73 10.63
CA ILE A 176 1.64 15.24 11.72
C ILE A 176 0.84 16.16 12.63
N LYS A 177 0.07 17.12 12.08
CA LYS A 177 -0.80 18.01 12.85
C LYS A 177 -1.85 17.24 13.66
N LYS A 178 -2.29 16.07 13.20
CA LYS A 178 -3.22 15.18 13.90
C LYS A 178 -2.55 14.26 14.92
N GLY A 179 -1.25 14.41 15.16
CA GLY A 179 -0.52 13.66 16.17
C GLY A 179 0.11 12.35 15.68
N ALA A 180 0.41 12.25 14.38
CA ALA A 180 1.03 11.07 13.76
C ALA A 180 2.26 10.57 14.51
N GLN A 181 3.15 11.48 14.92
CA GLN A 181 4.41 11.13 15.59
C GLN A 181 4.18 10.32 16.86
N LYS A 182 3.24 10.77 17.73
CA LYS A 182 2.91 10.06 18.97
C LYS A 182 2.41 8.62 18.73
N ILE A 183 1.67 8.42 17.63
CA ILE A 183 1.16 7.09 17.27
C ILE A 183 2.30 6.23 16.74
N LEU A 184 3.17 6.77 15.90
CA LEU A 184 4.29 6.04 15.30
C LEU A 184 5.34 5.64 16.33
N GLU A 185 5.66 6.52 17.29
CA GLU A 185 6.57 6.23 18.41
C GLU A 185 6.05 5.08 19.29
N SER A 186 4.73 4.98 19.46
CA SER A 186 4.12 3.87 20.23
C SER A 186 4.16 2.53 19.50
N CYS A 187 4.60 2.50 18.24
CA CYS A 187 4.72 1.31 17.41
C CYS A 187 6.17 0.80 17.25
N SER A 188 7.12 1.57 17.77
CA SER A 188 8.55 1.24 17.78
C SER A 188 8.90 0.51 19.04
#